data_574f19463da729691c15f9b3867477fc
#
_entry.id   574f19463da729691c15f9b3867477fc
#
_cell.length_a   1.000
_cell.length_b   1.000
_cell.length_c   1.000
_cell.angle_alpha   90.00
_cell.angle_beta   90.00
_cell.angle_gamma   90.00
#
_symmetry.space_group_name_H-M   'P 1'
#
loop_
_entity.id
_entity.type
_entity.pdbx_description
1 polymer ?
#
loop_
_entity_poly.entity_id
_entity_poly.type
_entity_poly.pdbx_seq_one_letter_code
_entity_poly.pdbx_strand_id
1 'polypeptide(L)'
;MSAWRFPPGGRGVLRVGAVFGVVAVVVCGGRVPAWGVEEITTQAYVGVLGVDNAVARGLTGKGVRIGVIDRPVDTSLPELADADVTVKQMCDFTTSDAHRSHGSAVVSILAARGYGLARDAQIINYAIPGEGDDSSNCEGGSSVGGAINAAVADGVRIISISLAGYLNDALREAVAGAVARGVVVVVATGNEYSTDPSGSLASMNGTVGVGASDLSGRMSAYSNGGRGLTVLAPVEDFQYHDLGSGQVVTGRGTSFAAPIVAGMIAVAMQVWPGASGAQVAQSVVSTATVGRTGQALVNFPGLIDTDPSGFADESPVMDKFPGEEPSWETVADYRDGLLGTESVFDNDPSYVYRGVLENVARGHADRSALGTSPRYHRRE
;
A
#
# COMPACT_ATOMS: atom_id res chain seq x y z
N MET A 1 27.80 -1.48 13.09
CA MET A 1 28.39 -2.44 14.06
C MET A 1 28.15 -1.90 15.46
N SER A 2 27.11 -2.36 16.16
CA SER A 2 26.96 -2.16 17.61
C SER A 2 26.00 -3.23 18.11
N ALA A 3 26.62 -4.24 18.73
CA ALA A 3 25.93 -5.39 19.32
C ALA A 3 25.29 -5.00 20.65
N TRP A 4 24.02 -5.28 20.82
CA TRP A 4 23.33 -5.21 22.10
C TRP A 4 23.52 -6.54 22.85
N ARG A 5 24.12 -6.47 24.05
CA ARG A 5 24.27 -7.60 24.98
C ARG A 5 23.18 -7.53 26.06
N PHE A 6 22.49 -8.64 26.31
CA PHE A 6 21.61 -8.85 27.46
C PHE A 6 22.39 -9.37 28.68
N PRO A 7 22.03 -8.98 29.90
CA PRO A 7 22.59 -9.58 31.10
C PRO A 7 21.83 -10.86 31.53
N PRO A 8 22.47 -11.81 32.21
CA PRO A 8 21.85 -13.07 32.65
C PRO A 8 21.06 -12.94 33.94
N GLY A 9 19.90 -13.60 33.95
CA GLY A 9 18.98 -13.61 35.08
C GLY A 9 19.36 -14.55 36.22
N GLY A 10 19.08 -14.11 37.45
CA GLY A 10 19.25 -14.88 38.67
C GLY A 10 17.99 -15.69 39.03
N ARG A 11 18.19 -16.93 39.47
CA ARG A 11 17.17 -17.84 39.99
C ARG A 11 16.80 -17.45 41.45
N GLY A 12 15.52 -17.28 41.73
CA GLY A 12 14.97 -17.21 43.05
C GLY A 12 13.74 -18.12 43.18
N VAL A 13 13.88 -19.17 43.95
CA VAL A 13 12.79 -20.11 44.31
C VAL A 13 12.08 -19.59 45.55
N LEU A 14 10.79 -19.31 45.46
CA LEU A 14 9.95 -19.15 46.66
C LEU A 14 8.72 -20.07 46.56
N ARG A 15 8.63 -21.03 47.51
CA ARG A 15 7.43 -21.85 47.72
C ARG A 15 6.51 -21.13 48.69
N VAL A 16 5.24 -20.95 48.34
CA VAL A 16 4.16 -20.69 49.35
C VAL A 16 2.91 -21.45 48.92
N GLY A 17 2.26 -22.02 49.92
CA GLY A 17 1.27 -23.06 49.87
C GLY A 17 -0.12 -22.67 49.36
N ALA A 18 -0.86 -23.71 49.06
CA ALA A 18 -2.21 -23.73 48.53
C ALA A 18 -3.28 -23.34 49.57
N VAL A 19 -4.25 -22.51 49.10
CA VAL A 19 -5.59 -22.46 49.70
C VAL A 19 -6.58 -22.61 48.52
N PHE A 20 -7.34 -23.72 48.57
CA PHE A 20 -8.42 -24.00 47.62
C PHE A 20 -9.65 -23.15 47.94
N GLY A 21 -9.98 -22.20 47.09
CA GLY A 21 -11.30 -21.56 47.04
C GLY A 21 -11.96 -21.90 45.72
N VAL A 22 -13.01 -22.72 45.75
CA VAL A 22 -13.84 -23.02 44.54
C VAL A 22 -14.71 -21.81 44.26
N VAL A 23 -14.39 -21.07 43.22
CA VAL A 23 -15.31 -20.07 42.63
C VAL A 23 -15.89 -20.70 41.38
N ALA A 24 -17.18 -20.98 41.37
CA ALA A 24 -17.91 -21.41 40.18
C ALA A 24 -18.08 -20.20 39.27
N VAL A 25 -17.29 -20.16 38.17
CA VAL A 25 -17.50 -19.22 37.07
C VAL A 25 -18.51 -19.83 36.12
N VAL A 26 -19.68 -19.20 36.01
CA VAL A 26 -20.67 -19.49 34.97
C VAL A 26 -20.09 -18.97 33.64
N VAL A 27 -19.55 -19.87 32.82
CA VAL A 27 -19.11 -19.54 31.48
C VAL A 27 -20.36 -19.50 30.59
N CYS A 28 -20.81 -18.29 30.22
CA CYS A 28 -21.70 -18.12 29.09
C CYS A 28 -20.96 -18.60 27.85
N GLY A 29 -21.50 -19.65 27.19
CA GLY A 29 -20.91 -20.29 26.01
C GLY A 29 -20.86 -19.39 24.79
N GLY A 30 -19.81 -18.59 24.68
CA GLY A 30 -19.37 -18.06 23.40
C GLY A 30 -18.57 -19.17 22.69
N ARG A 31 -18.81 -19.39 21.40
CA ARG A 31 -18.00 -20.29 20.58
C ARG A 31 -16.56 -19.76 20.57
N VAL A 32 -15.67 -20.45 21.24
CA VAL A 32 -14.24 -20.22 21.11
C VAL A 32 -13.84 -20.73 19.73
N PRO A 33 -13.21 -19.90 18.85
CA PRO A 33 -12.68 -20.40 17.58
C PRO A 33 -11.64 -21.48 17.86
N ALA A 34 -11.50 -22.45 16.93
CA ALA A 34 -10.71 -23.68 17.11
C ALA A 34 -9.20 -23.45 17.33
N TRP A 35 -8.71 -22.21 17.31
CA TRP A 35 -7.28 -21.87 17.35
C TRP A 35 -6.88 -20.98 18.54
N GLY A 36 -7.78 -20.56 19.40
CA GLY A 36 -7.44 -19.79 20.62
C GLY A 36 -6.83 -18.39 20.35
N VAL A 37 -6.82 -17.90 19.11
CA VAL A 37 -6.34 -16.56 18.75
C VAL A 37 -7.45 -15.56 19.01
N GLU A 38 -7.17 -14.52 19.81
CA GLU A 38 -8.12 -13.46 20.13
C GLU A 38 -8.36 -12.58 18.91
N GLU A 39 -9.63 -12.35 18.53
CA GLU A 39 -9.97 -11.47 17.41
C GLU A 39 -9.71 -10.00 17.76
N ILE A 40 -8.99 -9.27 16.90
CA ILE A 40 -8.88 -7.81 17.00
C ILE A 40 -10.12 -7.21 16.36
N THR A 41 -10.95 -6.54 17.17
CA THR A 41 -12.27 -6.03 16.73
C THR A 41 -12.30 -4.54 16.43
N THR A 42 -11.29 -3.78 16.85
CA THR A 42 -11.21 -2.33 16.63
C THR A 42 -9.77 -1.83 16.61
N GLN A 43 -9.58 -0.62 16.13
CA GLN A 43 -8.31 0.11 16.13
C GLN A 43 -8.55 1.57 16.49
N ALA A 44 -7.53 2.23 17.05
CA ALA A 44 -7.65 3.61 17.52
C ALA A 44 -8.03 4.63 16.43
N TYR A 45 -7.63 4.40 15.18
CA TYR A 45 -7.95 5.29 14.04
C TYR A 45 -9.42 5.26 13.63
N VAL A 46 -10.16 4.19 13.95
CA VAL A 46 -11.56 3.99 13.52
C VAL A 46 -12.45 5.16 13.94
N GLY A 47 -12.36 5.56 15.21
CA GLY A 47 -13.13 6.70 15.72
C GLY A 47 -12.66 8.03 15.14
N VAL A 48 -11.35 8.25 15.01
CA VAL A 48 -10.78 9.50 14.50
C VAL A 48 -11.15 9.75 13.05
N LEU A 49 -11.13 8.70 12.23
CA LEU A 49 -11.49 8.78 10.81
C LEU A 49 -13.01 8.68 10.55
N GLY A 50 -13.79 8.27 11.54
CA GLY A 50 -15.22 8.07 11.37
C GLY A 50 -15.55 6.85 10.49
N VAL A 51 -14.75 5.78 10.55
CA VAL A 51 -14.91 4.56 9.74
C VAL A 51 -16.28 3.95 9.94
N ASP A 52 -16.77 3.88 11.19
CA ASP A 52 -18.09 3.34 11.51
C ASP A 52 -19.24 4.10 10.83
N ASN A 53 -19.09 5.42 10.68
CA ASN A 53 -20.09 6.24 9.98
C ASN A 53 -20.11 5.91 8.48
N ALA A 54 -18.96 5.69 7.85
CA ALA A 54 -18.89 5.25 6.46
C ALA A 54 -19.53 3.86 6.29
N VAL A 55 -19.18 2.92 7.17
CA VAL A 55 -19.75 1.56 7.18
C VAL A 55 -21.26 1.56 7.36
N ALA A 56 -21.79 2.38 8.28
CA ALA A 56 -23.24 2.53 8.50
C ALA A 56 -23.97 3.04 7.24
N ARG A 57 -23.26 3.76 6.35
CA ARG A 57 -23.76 4.20 5.03
C ARG A 57 -23.58 3.13 3.94
N GLY A 58 -23.02 1.95 4.25
CA GLY A 58 -22.70 0.90 3.27
C GLY A 58 -21.44 1.22 2.43
N LEU A 59 -20.60 2.14 2.91
CA LEU A 59 -19.38 2.56 2.23
C LEU A 59 -18.20 1.74 2.75
N THR A 60 -17.89 0.66 2.06
CA THR A 60 -16.99 -0.42 2.49
C THR A 60 -15.96 -0.81 1.43
N GLY A 61 -15.81 0.01 0.38
CA GLY A 61 -14.93 -0.28 -0.76
C GLY A 61 -15.49 -1.33 -1.72
N LYS A 62 -16.77 -1.69 -1.59
CA LYS A 62 -17.41 -2.72 -2.40
C LYS A 62 -17.29 -2.43 -3.90
N GLY A 63 -16.89 -3.47 -4.65
CA GLY A 63 -16.69 -3.40 -6.10
C GLY A 63 -15.35 -2.81 -6.53
N VAL A 64 -14.48 -2.45 -5.57
CA VAL A 64 -13.13 -1.96 -5.85
C VAL A 64 -12.12 -3.09 -5.63
N ARG A 65 -11.14 -3.21 -6.52
CA ARG A 65 -10.03 -4.13 -6.41
C ARG A 65 -8.77 -3.39 -5.98
N ILE A 66 -8.13 -3.86 -4.90
CA ILE A 66 -6.92 -3.28 -4.33
C ILE A 66 -5.78 -4.30 -4.41
N GLY A 67 -4.65 -3.92 -4.99
CA GLY A 67 -3.40 -4.65 -4.91
C GLY A 67 -2.62 -4.23 -3.67
N VAL A 68 -2.15 -5.19 -2.89
CA VAL A 68 -1.25 -4.94 -1.76
C VAL A 68 0.08 -5.60 -2.07
N ILE A 69 1.14 -4.80 -2.21
CA ILE A 69 2.50 -5.30 -2.40
C ILE A 69 3.19 -5.29 -1.05
N ASP A 70 3.35 -6.48 -0.48
CA ASP A 70 3.90 -6.69 0.86
C ASP A 70 4.41 -8.14 1.02
N ARG A 71 4.62 -8.56 2.26
CA ARG A 71 4.89 -9.96 2.64
C ARG A 71 3.60 -10.79 2.55
N PRO A 72 3.70 -12.12 2.57
CA PRO A 72 2.53 -13.00 2.56
C PRO A 72 1.60 -12.75 3.74
N VAL A 73 0.30 -12.88 3.49
CA VAL A 73 -0.78 -12.71 4.48
C VAL A 73 -1.19 -14.06 5.04
N ASP A 74 -1.44 -14.12 6.33
CA ASP A 74 -2.17 -15.22 6.97
C ASP A 74 -3.68 -14.94 6.96
N THR A 75 -4.37 -15.48 5.98
CA THR A 75 -5.82 -15.30 5.82
C THR A 75 -6.64 -16.10 6.85
N SER A 76 -6.00 -16.91 7.69
CA SER A 76 -6.69 -17.66 8.76
C SER A 76 -6.94 -16.82 10.01
N LEU A 77 -6.42 -15.60 10.09
CA LEU A 77 -6.67 -14.69 11.21
C LEU A 77 -8.17 -14.40 11.36
N PRO A 78 -8.71 -14.38 12.61
CA PRO A 78 -10.15 -14.25 12.85
C PRO A 78 -10.78 -13.01 12.22
N GLU A 79 -10.09 -11.89 12.25
CA GLU A 79 -10.56 -10.62 11.68
C GLU A 79 -10.62 -10.62 10.14
N LEU A 80 -9.94 -11.58 9.48
CA LEU A 80 -9.92 -11.74 8.02
C LEU A 80 -10.83 -12.88 7.53
N ALA A 81 -11.55 -13.59 8.41
CA ALA A 81 -12.27 -14.81 8.08
C ALA A 81 -13.29 -14.66 6.94
N ASP A 82 -13.90 -13.49 6.79
CA ASP A 82 -14.92 -13.20 5.77
C ASP A 82 -14.40 -12.27 4.65
N ALA A 83 -13.10 -11.96 4.67
CA ALA A 83 -12.50 -11.03 3.72
C ALA A 83 -12.21 -11.69 2.35
N ASP A 84 -12.47 -10.96 1.27
CA ASP A 84 -12.08 -11.38 -0.09
C ASP A 84 -10.59 -11.08 -0.33
N VAL A 85 -9.74 -11.95 0.19
CA VAL A 85 -8.28 -11.82 0.10
C VAL A 85 -7.69 -12.98 -0.69
N THR A 86 -7.02 -12.66 -1.78
CA THR A 86 -6.23 -13.61 -2.58
C THR A 86 -4.74 -13.32 -2.39
N VAL A 87 -3.95 -14.33 -2.04
CA VAL A 87 -2.49 -14.22 -1.96
C VAL A 87 -1.87 -14.74 -3.25
N LYS A 88 -1.15 -13.89 -3.96
CA LYS A 88 -0.31 -14.22 -5.11
C LYS A 88 1.16 -14.12 -4.70
N GLN A 89 1.80 -15.24 -4.48
CA GLN A 89 3.22 -15.29 -4.25
C GLN A 89 3.95 -15.05 -5.58
N MET A 90 4.76 -13.98 -5.64
CA MET A 90 5.37 -13.53 -6.89
C MET A 90 6.50 -14.43 -7.38
N CYS A 91 7.05 -15.29 -6.51
CA CYS A 91 8.03 -16.32 -6.82
C CYS A 91 7.99 -17.39 -5.71
N ASP A 92 8.75 -18.44 -5.84
CA ASP A 92 8.87 -19.47 -4.81
C ASP A 92 9.89 -19.04 -3.75
N PHE A 93 9.41 -18.71 -2.55
CA PHE A 93 10.24 -18.30 -1.41
C PHE A 93 9.64 -18.75 -0.09
N THR A 94 10.48 -18.87 0.93
CA THR A 94 10.04 -19.09 2.31
C THR A 94 10.28 -17.81 3.12
N THR A 95 9.35 -17.51 4.00
CA THR A 95 9.36 -16.26 4.77
C THR A 95 9.20 -16.51 6.27
N SER A 96 9.68 -15.58 7.07
CA SER A 96 9.59 -15.61 8.53
C SER A 96 8.17 -15.27 9.02
N ASP A 97 7.81 -15.72 10.23
CA ASP A 97 6.56 -15.32 10.89
C ASP A 97 6.48 -13.80 11.11
N ALA A 98 7.62 -13.13 11.36
CA ALA A 98 7.65 -11.67 11.48
C ALA A 98 7.24 -10.97 10.19
N HIS A 99 7.69 -11.46 9.03
CA HIS A 99 7.28 -10.95 7.72
C HIS A 99 5.80 -11.24 7.45
N ARG A 100 5.33 -12.45 7.74
CA ARG A 100 3.91 -12.79 7.61
C ARG A 100 3.02 -11.95 8.54
N SER A 101 3.47 -11.68 9.75
CA SER A 101 2.78 -10.77 10.69
C SER A 101 2.63 -9.37 10.10
N HIS A 102 3.67 -8.83 9.45
CA HIS A 102 3.63 -7.52 8.79
C HIS A 102 2.63 -7.51 7.62
N GLY A 103 2.70 -8.47 6.70
CA GLY A 103 1.77 -8.56 5.57
C GLY A 103 0.31 -8.71 6.02
N SER A 104 0.08 -9.53 7.06
CA SER A 104 -1.24 -9.73 7.66
C SER A 104 -1.76 -8.44 8.30
N ALA A 105 -0.92 -7.72 9.04
CA ALA A 105 -1.24 -6.44 9.66
C ALA A 105 -1.64 -5.38 8.61
N VAL A 106 -0.89 -5.28 7.52
CA VAL A 106 -1.17 -4.33 6.42
C VAL A 106 -2.52 -4.64 5.75
N VAL A 107 -2.79 -5.91 5.43
CA VAL A 107 -4.06 -6.30 4.80
C VAL A 107 -5.24 -6.15 5.76
N SER A 108 -5.07 -6.39 7.05
CA SER A 108 -6.15 -6.24 8.04
C SER A 108 -6.67 -4.80 8.15
N ILE A 109 -5.82 -3.79 7.92
CA ILE A 109 -6.24 -2.37 7.87
C ILE A 109 -7.24 -2.12 6.72
N LEU A 110 -7.14 -2.87 5.64
CA LEU A 110 -8.08 -2.79 4.51
C LEU A 110 -9.32 -3.65 4.75
N ALA A 111 -9.13 -4.91 5.13
CA ALA A 111 -10.11 -5.97 4.99
C ALA A 111 -10.72 -6.48 6.29
N ALA A 112 -10.16 -6.14 7.47
CA ALA A 112 -10.66 -6.65 8.74
C ALA A 112 -12.12 -6.28 9.00
N ARG A 113 -12.93 -7.27 9.42
CA ARG A 113 -14.36 -7.11 9.68
C ARG A 113 -14.67 -5.99 10.68
N GLY A 114 -13.87 -5.84 11.74
CA GLY A 114 -14.11 -4.90 12.82
C GLY A 114 -13.61 -3.48 12.56
N TYR A 115 -12.54 -3.31 11.78
CA TYR A 115 -11.85 -2.02 11.66
C TYR A 115 -11.34 -1.72 10.22
N GLY A 116 -11.50 -2.64 9.28
CA GLY A 116 -11.04 -2.45 7.91
C GLY A 116 -11.76 -1.30 7.22
N LEU A 117 -10.99 -0.45 6.53
CA LEU A 117 -11.54 0.69 5.81
C LEU A 117 -12.27 0.29 4.52
N ALA A 118 -11.86 -0.83 3.89
CA ALA A 118 -12.39 -1.30 2.62
C ALA A 118 -12.77 -2.80 2.72
N ARG A 119 -13.52 -3.15 3.76
CA ARG A 119 -13.80 -4.54 4.16
C ARG A 119 -14.53 -5.39 3.12
N ASP A 120 -15.24 -4.77 2.17
CA ASP A 120 -15.94 -5.45 1.07
C ASP A 120 -15.22 -5.25 -0.28
N ALA A 121 -13.99 -4.72 -0.28
CA ALA A 121 -13.15 -4.67 -1.46
C ALA A 121 -12.53 -6.04 -1.74
N GLN A 122 -12.19 -6.30 -3.00
CA GLN A 122 -11.36 -7.43 -3.37
C GLN A 122 -9.89 -7.07 -3.16
N ILE A 123 -9.20 -7.80 -2.29
CA ILE A 123 -7.79 -7.59 -2.00
C ILE A 123 -6.96 -8.67 -2.69
N ILE A 124 -5.94 -8.25 -3.46
CA ILE A 124 -4.94 -9.16 -4.00
C ILE A 124 -3.60 -8.79 -3.37
N ASN A 125 -3.08 -9.67 -2.53
CA ASN A 125 -1.75 -9.52 -1.95
C ASN A 125 -0.70 -10.10 -2.90
N TYR A 126 0.12 -9.24 -3.48
CA TYR A 126 1.29 -9.60 -4.27
C TYR A 126 2.46 -9.78 -3.32
N ALA A 127 2.63 -11.01 -2.86
CA ALA A 127 3.61 -11.36 -1.85
C ALA A 127 5.02 -11.44 -2.44
N ILE A 128 5.93 -10.61 -1.93
CA ILE A 128 7.35 -10.60 -2.30
C ILE A 128 8.23 -10.91 -1.10
N PRO A 129 9.43 -11.51 -1.31
CA PRO A 129 10.32 -11.86 -0.22
C PRO A 129 10.83 -10.65 0.54
N GLY A 130 11.15 -10.83 1.82
CA GLY A 130 11.79 -9.89 2.69
C GLY A 130 13.31 -10.06 2.78
N GLU A 131 13.95 -9.14 3.50
CA GLU A 131 15.37 -9.29 3.81
C GLU A 131 15.57 -10.53 4.70
N GLY A 132 16.47 -11.42 4.26
CA GLY A 132 16.76 -12.66 4.97
C GLY A 132 15.81 -13.83 4.66
N ASP A 133 14.78 -13.64 3.82
CA ASP A 133 13.97 -14.74 3.30
C ASP A 133 14.78 -15.56 2.28
N ASP A 134 14.54 -16.88 2.24
CA ASP A 134 15.12 -17.72 1.19
C ASP A 134 14.35 -17.50 -0.13
N SER A 135 14.97 -16.73 -1.00
CA SER A 135 14.45 -16.36 -2.31
C SER A 135 15.35 -16.83 -3.46
N SER A 136 16.11 -17.90 -3.23
CA SER A 136 17.08 -18.45 -4.20
C SER A 136 16.43 -18.87 -5.54
N ASN A 137 15.12 -19.15 -5.54
CA ASN A 137 14.32 -19.49 -6.72
C ASN A 137 13.56 -18.31 -7.32
N CYS A 138 13.81 -17.08 -6.85
CA CYS A 138 13.15 -15.89 -7.37
C CYS A 138 13.94 -15.27 -8.52
N GLU A 139 13.54 -15.52 -9.75
CA GLU A 139 14.07 -14.83 -10.92
C GLU A 139 13.21 -13.61 -11.27
N GLY A 140 13.81 -12.41 -11.26
CA GLY A 140 13.27 -11.18 -11.85
C GLY A 140 11.86 -10.70 -11.44
N GLY A 141 10.92 -11.60 -11.21
CA GLY A 141 9.52 -11.28 -10.89
C GLY A 141 9.25 -10.87 -9.43
N SER A 142 10.22 -11.05 -8.54
CA SER A 142 10.07 -10.77 -7.10
C SER A 142 10.27 -9.30 -6.71
N SER A 143 10.45 -8.43 -7.69
CA SER A 143 10.66 -6.99 -7.47
C SER A 143 9.33 -6.26 -7.25
N VAL A 144 9.38 -5.12 -6.56
CA VAL A 144 8.23 -4.21 -6.42
C VAL A 144 7.66 -3.80 -7.79
N GLY A 145 8.54 -3.53 -8.78
CA GLY A 145 8.13 -3.19 -10.14
C GLY A 145 7.37 -4.33 -10.83
N GLY A 146 7.86 -5.57 -10.70
CA GLY A 146 7.16 -6.75 -11.22
C GLY A 146 5.79 -6.96 -10.57
N ALA A 147 5.70 -6.74 -9.27
CA ALA A 147 4.43 -6.81 -8.53
C ALA A 147 3.44 -5.70 -8.95
N ILE A 148 3.91 -4.47 -9.20
CA ILE A 148 3.09 -3.38 -9.77
C ILE A 148 2.54 -3.80 -11.13
N ASN A 149 3.37 -4.32 -12.02
CA ASN A 149 2.94 -4.77 -13.36
C ASN A 149 1.90 -5.88 -13.28
N ALA A 150 2.09 -6.86 -12.39
CA ALA A 150 1.12 -7.92 -12.16
C ALA A 150 -0.22 -7.37 -11.63
N ALA A 151 -0.17 -6.41 -10.69
CA ALA A 151 -1.35 -5.76 -10.14
C ALA A 151 -2.13 -4.99 -11.22
N VAL A 152 -1.42 -4.25 -12.08
CA VAL A 152 -2.01 -3.55 -13.22
C VAL A 152 -2.67 -4.53 -14.19
N ALA A 153 -2.02 -5.65 -14.51
CA ALA A 153 -2.55 -6.70 -15.38
C ALA A 153 -3.82 -7.36 -14.82
N ASP A 154 -3.90 -7.52 -13.50
CA ASP A 154 -5.10 -8.03 -12.81
C ASP A 154 -6.22 -7.00 -12.70
N GLY A 155 -6.02 -5.76 -13.18
CA GLY A 155 -7.03 -4.71 -13.21
C GLY A 155 -7.35 -4.12 -11.84
N VAL A 156 -6.37 -4.03 -10.94
CA VAL A 156 -6.54 -3.29 -9.68
C VAL A 156 -6.69 -1.80 -9.97
N ARG A 157 -7.43 -1.09 -9.12
CA ARG A 157 -7.60 0.36 -9.19
C ARG A 157 -6.67 1.12 -8.24
N ILE A 158 -6.20 0.44 -7.23
CA ILE A 158 -5.33 0.99 -6.17
C ILE A 158 -4.23 -0.01 -5.91
N ILE A 159 -3.01 0.47 -5.74
CA ILE A 159 -1.89 -0.33 -5.25
C ILE A 159 -1.41 0.29 -3.94
N SER A 160 -1.38 -0.49 -2.86
CA SER A 160 -0.81 -0.12 -1.56
C SER A 160 0.54 -0.79 -1.37
N ILE A 161 1.59 -0.01 -1.10
CA ILE A 161 2.96 -0.49 -0.93
C ILE A 161 3.48 -0.05 0.43
N SER A 162 3.66 -1.01 1.33
CA SER A 162 4.15 -0.77 2.70
C SER A 162 5.61 -1.20 2.89
N LEU A 163 6.40 -1.09 1.84
CA LEU A 163 7.79 -1.55 1.78
C LEU A 163 8.73 -0.44 1.34
N ALA A 164 9.98 -0.52 1.80
CA ALA A 164 11.07 0.23 1.19
C ALA A 164 11.50 -0.46 -0.11
N GLY A 165 11.92 0.31 -1.10
CA GLY A 165 12.42 -0.20 -2.37
C GLY A 165 13.52 0.69 -2.92
N TYR A 166 14.48 0.08 -3.62
CA TYR A 166 15.48 0.84 -4.36
C TYR A 166 14.89 1.35 -5.66
N LEU A 167 15.07 2.64 -5.94
CA LEU A 167 14.65 3.23 -7.20
C LEU A 167 15.53 2.72 -8.35
N ASN A 168 14.90 2.17 -9.36
CA ASN A 168 15.52 1.79 -10.61
C ASN A 168 14.56 2.10 -11.77
N ASP A 169 15.05 2.00 -12.99
CA ASP A 169 14.26 2.37 -14.17
C ASP A 169 13.04 1.45 -14.35
N ALA A 170 13.17 0.15 -14.11
CA ALA A 170 12.04 -0.79 -14.17
C ALA A 170 10.92 -0.43 -13.19
N LEU A 171 11.26 0.07 -11.99
CA LEU A 171 10.27 0.53 -11.03
C LEU A 171 9.60 1.84 -11.48
N ARG A 172 10.37 2.78 -12.04
CA ARG A 172 9.83 4.03 -12.61
C ARG A 172 8.87 3.75 -13.75
N GLU A 173 9.23 2.85 -14.66
CA GLU A 173 8.37 2.40 -15.75
C GLU A 173 7.10 1.71 -15.26
N ALA A 174 7.20 0.83 -14.25
CA ALA A 174 6.02 0.18 -13.68
C ALA A 174 5.03 1.20 -13.06
N VAL A 175 5.54 2.22 -12.35
CA VAL A 175 4.70 3.31 -11.81
C VAL A 175 4.09 4.13 -12.95
N ALA A 176 4.85 4.48 -14.00
CA ALA A 176 4.32 5.18 -15.17
C ALA A 176 3.17 4.39 -15.82
N GLY A 177 3.37 3.08 -16.02
CA GLY A 177 2.37 2.17 -16.56
C GLY A 177 1.11 2.07 -15.71
N ALA A 178 1.25 2.07 -14.38
CA ALA A 178 0.14 2.08 -13.44
C ALA A 178 -0.66 3.39 -13.54
N VAL A 179 0.02 4.54 -13.49
CA VAL A 179 -0.60 5.88 -13.60
C VAL A 179 -1.32 6.03 -14.94
N ALA A 180 -0.71 5.59 -16.04
CA ALA A 180 -1.30 5.65 -17.37
C ALA A 180 -2.62 4.87 -17.49
N ARG A 181 -2.80 3.84 -16.66
CA ARG A 181 -4.04 3.04 -16.57
C ARG A 181 -5.00 3.51 -15.48
N GLY A 182 -4.74 4.68 -14.89
CA GLY A 182 -5.59 5.26 -13.86
C GLY A 182 -5.52 4.54 -12.52
N VAL A 183 -4.45 3.79 -12.25
CA VAL A 183 -4.20 3.15 -10.96
C VAL A 183 -3.57 4.15 -9.99
N VAL A 184 -4.11 4.27 -8.79
CA VAL A 184 -3.52 5.10 -7.73
C VAL A 184 -2.50 4.28 -6.95
N VAL A 185 -1.24 4.71 -6.96
CA VAL A 185 -0.14 4.05 -6.24
C VAL A 185 0.11 4.76 -4.91
N VAL A 186 -0.21 4.09 -3.80
CA VAL A 186 -0.10 4.60 -2.42
C VAL A 186 1.09 3.94 -1.74
N VAL A 187 2.00 4.74 -1.17
CA VAL A 187 3.30 4.25 -0.67
C VAL A 187 3.60 4.81 0.71
N ALA A 188 4.09 3.99 1.61
CA ALA A 188 4.63 4.41 2.89
C ALA A 188 5.89 5.29 2.72
N THR A 189 6.00 6.40 3.47
CA THR A 189 7.15 7.30 3.35
C THR A 189 8.43 6.78 3.98
N GLY A 190 8.35 5.82 4.91
CA GLY A 190 9.49 5.29 5.67
C GLY A 190 9.55 5.80 7.10
N ASN A 191 10.46 5.22 7.91
CA ASN A 191 10.48 5.36 9.37
C ASN A 191 11.86 5.80 9.91
N GLU A 192 12.65 6.52 9.10
CA GLU A 192 14.04 6.85 9.38
C GLU A 192 14.24 8.27 9.94
N TYR A 193 13.14 8.97 10.32
CA TYR A 193 13.17 10.37 10.80
C TYR A 193 13.71 11.35 9.74
N SER A 194 13.65 10.99 8.46
CA SER A 194 14.23 11.77 7.37
C SER A 194 13.28 12.87 6.91
N THR A 195 13.80 14.07 6.67
CA THR A 195 13.10 15.17 6.00
C THR A 195 13.42 15.25 4.50
N ASP A 196 14.38 14.47 4.04
CA ASP A 196 14.76 14.33 2.63
C ASP A 196 14.85 12.84 2.26
N PRO A 197 13.71 12.21 1.94
CA PRO A 197 13.68 10.80 1.53
C PRO A 197 14.08 10.62 0.07
N SER A 198 15.00 11.42 -0.47
CA SER A 198 15.52 11.27 -1.83
C SER A 198 15.96 9.82 -2.05
N GLY A 199 15.45 9.20 -3.12
CA GLY A 199 15.70 7.79 -3.39
C GLY A 199 14.71 6.82 -2.75
N SER A 200 13.67 7.28 -2.05
CA SER A 200 12.57 6.43 -1.59
C SER A 200 11.48 6.30 -2.66
N LEU A 201 10.73 5.19 -2.63
CA LEU A 201 9.58 4.99 -3.53
C LEU A 201 8.52 6.09 -3.34
N ALA A 202 8.32 6.58 -2.13
CA ALA A 202 7.39 7.68 -1.85
C ALA A 202 7.82 9.01 -2.46
N SER A 203 9.10 9.21 -2.76
CA SER A 203 9.58 10.42 -3.46
C SER A 203 9.42 10.34 -4.99
N MET A 204 9.04 9.18 -5.52
CA MET A 204 8.84 9.01 -6.97
C MET A 204 7.59 9.76 -7.45
N ASN A 205 7.68 10.39 -8.62
CA ASN A 205 6.52 10.93 -9.31
C ASN A 205 5.47 9.84 -9.54
N GLY A 206 4.19 10.22 -9.48
CA GLY A 206 3.08 9.28 -9.66
C GLY A 206 2.64 8.51 -8.40
N THR A 207 3.35 8.66 -7.28
CA THR A 207 3.01 7.97 -6.03
C THR A 207 2.36 8.91 -4.99
N VAL A 208 1.37 8.44 -4.27
CA VAL A 208 0.80 9.10 -3.08
C VAL A 208 1.61 8.65 -1.87
N GLY A 209 2.53 9.49 -1.41
CA GLY A 209 3.36 9.19 -0.23
C GLY A 209 2.60 9.44 1.07
N VAL A 210 2.49 8.43 1.92
CA VAL A 210 1.74 8.49 3.16
C VAL A 210 2.67 8.37 4.36
N GLY A 211 2.68 9.42 5.18
CA GLY A 211 3.34 9.46 6.46
C GLY A 211 2.40 9.09 7.61
N ALA A 212 2.96 8.83 8.78
CA ALA A 212 2.21 8.55 9.98
C ALA A 212 2.00 9.79 10.84
N SER A 213 0.82 9.92 11.42
CA SER A 213 0.53 10.88 12.51
C SER A 213 0.04 10.15 13.75
N ASP A 214 0.13 10.84 14.90
CA ASP A 214 -0.64 10.47 16.07
C ASP A 214 -2.14 10.76 15.87
N LEU A 215 -2.98 10.30 16.80
CA LEU A 215 -4.44 10.50 16.72
C LEU A 215 -4.86 11.97 16.82
N SER A 216 -3.97 12.86 17.25
CA SER A 216 -4.23 14.31 17.30
C SER A 216 -3.86 15.02 15.99
N GLY A 217 -3.36 14.30 14.98
CA GLY A 217 -2.92 14.85 13.70
C GLY A 217 -1.52 15.50 13.73
N ARG A 218 -0.69 15.19 14.74
CA ARG A 218 0.73 15.55 14.78
C ARG A 218 1.53 14.49 14.04
N MET A 219 2.38 14.87 13.12
CA MET A 219 3.29 13.95 12.44
C MET A 219 4.12 13.18 13.48
N SER A 220 4.14 11.85 13.37
CA SER A 220 4.91 10.97 14.24
C SER A 220 6.41 11.21 14.04
N ALA A 221 7.17 11.22 15.14
CA ALA A 221 8.60 11.57 15.09
C ALA A 221 9.40 10.66 14.15
N TYR A 222 9.04 9.37 14.07
CA TYR A 222 9.72 8.41 13.19
C TYR A 222 9.37 8.57 11.70
N SER A 223 8.24 9.21 11.37
CA SER A 223 7.77 9.29 9.99
C SER A 223 8.71 10.14 9.14
N ASN A 224 9.03 9.65 7.94
CA ASN A 224 9.70 10.48 6.97
C ASN A 224 8.75 11.57 6.44
N GLY A 225 9.32 12.74 6.16
CA GLY A 225 8.64 13.92 5.63
C GLY A 225 9.23 14.35 4.28
N GLY A 226 9.26 15.67 4.04
CA GLY A 226 9.82 16.26 2.83
C GLY A 226 8.95 16.05 1.58
N ARG A 227 9.56 16.12 0.41
CA ARG A 227 8.84 16.07 -0.88
C ARG A 227 8.13 14.74 -1.17
N GLY A 228 8.58 13.65 -0.54
CA GLY A 228 7.93 12.34 -0.66
C GLY A 228 6.57 12.28 0.02
N LEU A 229 6.35 13.13 1.04
CA LEU A 229 5.12 13.15 1.81
C LEU A 229 4.02 13.90 1.07
N THR A 230 2.93 13.19 0.75
CA THR A 230 1.69 13.78 0.21
C THR A 230 0.71 14.10 1.31
N VAL A 231 0.42 13.11 2.18
CA VAL A 231 -0.52 13.25 3.31
C VAL A 231 -0.08 12.42 4.49
N LEU A 232 -0.53 12.80 5.69
CA LEU A 232 -0.43 12.00 6.90
C LEU A 232 -1.71 11.20 7.12
N ALA A 233 -1.60 9.99 7.67
CA ALA A 233 -2.73 9.24 8.20
C ALA A 233 -2.49 8.88 9.68
N PRO A 234 -3.56 8.89 10.52
CA PRO A 234 -3.43 8.58 11.94
C PRO A 234 -3.21 7.07 12.11
N VAL A 235 -2.04 6.73 12.64
CA VAL A 235 -1.69 5.36 13.01
C VAL A 235 -0.79 5.39 14.25
N GLU A 236 -1.38 5.13 15.39
CA GLU A 236 -0.70 5.06 16.66
C GLU A 236 -1.18 3.80 17.39
N ASP A 237 -0.24 3.09 18.02
CA ASP A 237 -0.53 1.88 18.80
C ASP A 237 -1.38 0.85 18.02
N PHE A 238 -1.03 0.61 16.75
CA PHE A 238 -1.73 -0.34 15.90
C PHE A 238 -1.55 -1.76 16.43
N GLN A 239 -2.66 -2.43 16.77
CA GLN A 239 -2.66 -3.80 17.23
C GLN A 239 -2.66 -4.79 16.07
N TYR A 240 -1.82 -5.82 16.16
CA TYR A 240 -1.74 -6.89 15.16
C TYR A 240 -1.25 -8.19 15.80
N HIS A 241 -1.44 -9.30 15.09
CA HIS A 241 -0.96 -10.62 15.53
C HIS A 241 0.52 -10.80 15.19
N ASP A 242 1.33 -11.06 16.21
CA ASP A 242 2.66 -11.61 16.04
C ASP A 242 2.53 -13.14 15.88
N LEU A 243 2.66 -13.61 14.63
CA LEU A 243 2.50 -15.03 14.30
C LEU A 243 3.59 -15.92 14.90
N GLY A 244 4.74 -15.34 15.25
CA GLY A 244 5.82 -16.09 15.91
C GLY A 244 5.51 -16.41 17.38
N SER A 245 4.87 -15.48 18.10
CA SER A 245 4.48 -15.70 19.51
C SER A 245 3.01 -16.09 19.67
N GLY A 246 2.18 -15.91 18.63
CA GLY A 246 0.73 -16.12 18.69
C GLY A 246 -0.01 -15.07 19.54
N GLN A 247 0.61 -13.94 19.83
CA GLN A 247 0.04 -12.89 20.69
C GLN A 247 -0.36 -11.65 19.87
N VAL A 248 -1.32 -10.89 20.39
CA VAL A 248 -1.59 -9.54 19.92
C VAL A 248 -0.53 -8.60 20.50
N VAL A 249 0.13 -7.87 19.59
CA VAL A 249 1.15 -6.88 19.94
C VAL A 249 0.79 -5.53 19.34
N THR A 250 1.47 -4.49 19.82
CA THR A 250 1.29 -3.13 19.32
C THR A 250 2.50 -2.71 18.51
N GLY A 251 2.26 -2.14 17.33
CA GLY A 251 3.30 -1.62 16.45
C GLY A 251 3.03 -0.22 15.96
N ARG A 252 4.03 0.33 15.29
CA ARG A 252 3.98 1.66 14.68
C ARG A 252 4.78 1.64 13.38
N GLY A 253 4.40 2.46 12.43
CA GLY A 253 5.11 2.58 11.16
C GLY A 253 4.25 3.22 10.08
N THR A 254 4.89 3.89 9.13
CA THR A 254 4.22 4.41 7.93
C THR A 254 3.66 3.27 7.07
N SER A 255 4.15 2.03 7.25
CA SER A 255 3.60 0.82 6.65
C SER A 255 2.13 0.58 6.98
N PHE A 256 1.66 1.06 8.14
CA PHE A 256 0.25 0.99 8.55
C PHE A 256 -0.55 2.21 8.09
N ALA A 257 0.11 3.34 7.81
CA ALA A 257 -0.53 4.55 7.32
C ALA A 257 -0.94 4.44 5.84
N ALA A 258 -0.11 3.84 5.00
CA ALA A 258 -0.39 3.69 3.57
C ALA A 258 -1.69 2.91 3.28
N PRO A 259 -1.97 1.73 3.87
CA PRO A 259 -3.22 1.02 3.65
C PRO A 259 -4.46 1.77 4.19
N ILE A 260 -4.32 2.63 5.22
CA ILE A 260 -5.42 3.51 5.65
C ILE A 260 -5.86 4.40 4.47
N VAL A 261 -4.92 5.09 3.83
CA VAL A 261 -5.22 5.97 2.68
C VAL A 261 -5.72 5.17 1.49
N ALA A 262 -5.13 4.00 1.21
CA ALA A 262 -5.60 3.13 0.13
C ALA A 262 -7.05 2.67 0.35
N GLY A 263 -7.43 2.31 1.57
CA GLY A 263 -8.81 1.97 1.94
C GLY A 263 -9.77 3.13 1.80
N MET A 264 -9.38 4.34 2.21
CA MET A 264 -10.17 5.57 2.03
C MET A 264 -10.41 5.87 0.55
N ILE A 265 -9.37 5.71 -0.30
CA ILE A 265 -9.47 5.86 -1.76
C ILE A 265 -10.43 4.82 -2.34
N ALA A 266 -10.40 3.57 -1.85
CA ALA A 266 -11.34 2.54 -2.31
C ALA A 266 -12.80 2.90 -2.00
N VAL A 267 -13.06 3.45 -0.83
CA VAL A 267 -14.41 3.95 -0.48
C VAL A 267 -14.80 5.12 -1.38
N ALA A 268 -13.90 6.07 -1.65
CA ALA A 268 -14.17 7.17 -2.59
C ALA A 268 -14.50 6.65 -4.00
N MET A 269 -13.77 5.63 -4.49
CA MET A 269 -14.03 5.00 -5.79
C MET A 269 -15.34 4.21 -5.82
N GLN A 270 -15.82 3.69 -4.67
CA GLN A 270 -17.17 3.10 -4.57
C GLN A 270 -18.24 4.18 -4.71
N VAL A 271 -18.05 5.33 -4.07
CA VAL A 271 -19.03 6.46 -4.13
C VAL A 271 -19.02 7.09 -5.52
N TRP A 272 -17.85 7.23 -6.13
CA TRP A 272 -17.62 7.93 -7.39
C TRP A 272 -16.99 7.00 -8.44
N PRO A 273 -17.73 5.97 -8.92
CA PRO A 273 -17.16 4.92 -9.76
C PRO A 273 -16.70 5.43 -11.14
N GLY A 274 -17.20 6.57 -11.59
CA GLY A 274 -16.83 7.22 -12.84
C GLY A 274 -15.59 8.11 -12.74
N ALA A 275 -15.09 8.40 -11.53
CA ALA A 275 -13.90 9.21 -11.36
C ALA A 275 -12.64 8.44 -11.78
N SER A 276 -11.73 9.15 -12.44
CA SER A 276 -10.40 8.61 -12.76
C SER A 276 -9.53 8.49 -11.51
N GLY A 277 -8.47 7.68 -11.59
CA GLY A 277 -7.49 7.59 -10.52
C GLY A 277 -6.80 8.94 -10.22
N ALA A 278 -6.54 9.73 -11.25
CA ALA A 278 -5.97 11.07 -11.12
C ALA A 278 -6.92 12.02 -10.36
N GLN A 279 -8.21 12.02 -10.71
CA GLN A 279 -9.22 12.83 -10.03
C GLN A 279 -9.38 12.43 -8.56
N VAL A 280 -9.34 11.11 -8.25
CA VAL A 280 -9.41 10.65 -6.86
C VAL A 280 -8.13 11.01 -6.10
N ALA A 281 -6.95 10.89 -6.72
CA ALA A 281 -5.70 11.34 -6.09
C ALA A 281 -5.70 12.86 -5.83
N GLN A 282 -6.26 13.67 -6.76
CA GLN A 282 -6.47 15.10 -6.57
C GLN A 282 -7.42 15.37 -5.40
N SER A 283 -8.49 14.58 -5.25
CA SER A 283 -9.43 14.69 -4.15
C SER A 283 -8.75 14.43 -2.80
N VAL A 284 -7.86 13.43 -2.70
CA VAL A 284 -7.08 13.17 -1.48
C VAL A 284 -6.30 14.41 -1.03
N VAL A 285 -5.64 15.10 -1.98
CA VAL A 285 -4.85 16.29 -1.69
C VAL A 285 -5.74 17.49 -1.38
N SER A 286 -6.80 17.72 -2.18
CA SER A 286 -7.64 18.92 -2.09
C SER A 286 -8.56 18.92 -0.88
N THR A 287 -8.98 17.75 -0.39
CA THR A 287 -9.84 17.64 0.81
C THR A 287 -9.06 17.50 2.10
N ALA A 288 -7.73 17.32 2.01
CA ALA A 288 -6.87 17.19 3.20
C ALA A 288 -7.00 18.43 4.10
N THR A 289 -6.92 18.19 5.41
CA THR A 289 -6.86 19.25 6.43
C THR A 289 -5.42 19.50 6.83
N VAL A 290 -5.18 20.63 7.53
CA VAL A 290 -3.85 20.92 8.05
C VAL A 290 -3.67 20.22 9.40
N GLY A 291 -2.72 19.30 9.48
CA GLY A 291 -2.33 18.65 10.72
C GLY A 291 -1.63 19.60 11.69
N ARG A 292 -1.45 19.17 12.94
CA ARG A 292 -0.86 20.01 14.00
C ARG A 292 0.60 20.42 13.76
N THR A 293 1.29 19.72 12.89
CA THR A 293 2.68 20.02 12.49
C THR A 293 2.78 20.71 11.14
N GLY A 294 1.64 21.11 10.55
CA GLY A 294 1.58 21.88 9.31
C GLY A 294 1.53 21.05 8.03
N GLN A 295 1.66 19.73 8.11
CA GLN A 295 1.51 18.83 6.96
C GLN A 295 0.03 18.55 6.66
N ALA A 296 -0.26 18.15 5.42
CA ALA A 296 -1.58 17.69 5.02
C ALA A 296 -1.96 16.40 5.78
N LEU A 297 -3.14 16.38 6.40
CA LEU A 297 -3.71 15.25 7.10
C LEU A 297 -4.93 14.76 6.34
N VAL A 298 -5.05 13.45 6.12
CA VAL A 298 -6.20 12.87 5.42
C VAL A 298 -7.53 13.26 6.08
N ASN A 299 -8.53 13.48 5.24
CA ASN A 299 -9.88 13.83 5.67
C ASN A 299 -10.87 12.86 5.03
N PHE A 300 -11.21 11.78 5.73
CA PHE A 300 -12.04 10.72 5.17
C PHE A 300 -13.46 11.20 4.82
N PRO A 301 -14.20 11.92 5.68
CA PRO A 301 -15.48 12.50 5.29
C PRO A 301 -15.37 13.43 4.08
N GLY A 302 -14.38 14.33 4.06
CA GLY A 302 -14.16 15.23 2.92
C GLY A 302 -13.92 14.49 1.61
N LEU A 303 -13.16 13.39 1.65
CA LEU A 303 -12.87 12.57 0.47
C LEU A 303 -14.13 11.85 -0.07
N ILE A 304 -15.03 11.40 0.82
CA ILE A 304 -16.26 10.72 0.43
C ILE A 304 -17.30 11.71 -0.12
N ASP A 305 -17.41 12.89 0.50
CA ASP A 305 -18.52 13.82 0.26
C ASP A 305 -18.17 14.84 -0.85
N THR A 306 -16.94 14.84 -1.39
CA THR A 306 -16.51 15.71 -2.50
C THR A 306 -16.51 14.93 -3.81
N ASP A 307 -17.29 15.40 -4.80
CA ASP A 307 -17.31 14.82 -6.14
C ASP A 307 -15.97 15.08 -6.87
N PRO A 308 -15.19 14.01 -7.18
CA PRO A 308 -13.90 14.19 -7.83
C PRO A 308 -13.99 14.63 -9.30
N SER A 309 -15.15 14.53 -9.94
CA SER A 309 -15.32 14.88 -11.37
C SER A 309 -15.07 16.37 -11.65
N GLY A 310 -15.12 17.21 -10.62
CA GLY A 310 -14.76 18.62 -10.71
C GLY A 310 -13.26 18.91 -10.80
N PHE A 311 -12.40 17.92 -10.55
CA PHE A 311 -10.95 18.07 -10.64
C PHE A 311 -10.44 17.71 -12.05
N ALA A 312 -9.29 18.29 -12.42
CA ALA A 312 -8.60 17.89 -13.64
C ALA A 312 -8.20 16.41 -13.61
N ASP A 313 -8.23 15.77 -14.78
CA ASP A 313 -7.76 14.38 -14.94
C ASP A 313 -6.22 14.34 -15.06
N GLU A 314 -5.57 14.99 -14.11
CA GLU A 314 -4.12 15.07 -13.98
C GLU A 314 -3.74 14.73 -12.54
N SER A 315 -2.83 13.79 -12.37
CA SER A 315 -2.43 13.38 -11.01
C SER A 315 -1.56 14.46 -10.34
N PRO A 316 -1.96 14.96 -9.16
CA PRO A 316 -1.23 16.04 -8.47
C PRO A 316 0.14 15.60 -7.96
N VAL A 317 0.41 14.29 -7.99
CA VAL A 317 1.67 13.71 -7.49
C VAL A 317 2.69 13.42 -8.59
N MET A 318 2.41 13.81 -9.85
CA MET A 318 3.35 13.62 -10.96
C MET A 318 4.49 14.66 -10.95
N ASP A 319 4.30 15.80 -10.32
CA ASP A 319 5.28 16.90 -10.33
C ASP A 319 5.98 17.08 -8.98
N LYS A 320 6.10 16.02 -8.18
CA LYS A 320 6.85 16.06 -6.91
C LYS A 320 8.31 16.43 -7.14
N PHE A 321 8.90 15.86 -8.18
CA PHE A 321 10.28 16.08 -8.58
C PHE A 321 10.32 16.37 -10.10
N PRO A 322 10.18 17.64 -10.50
CA PRO A 322 10.19 18.04 -11.89
C PRO A 322 11.51 17.62 -12.57
N GLY A 323 11.39 16.97 -13.73
CA GLY A 323 12.54 16.45 -14.50
C GLY A 323 13.01 15.05 -14.09
N GLU A 324 12.40 14.45 -13.06
CA GLU A 324 12.66 13.07 -12.67
C GLU A 324 11.60 12.13 -13.27
N GLU A 325 12.01 10.87 -13.52
CA GLU A 325 11.09 9.82 -13.98
C GLU A 325 10.33 9.17 -12.79
N PRO A 326 9.07 8.71 -13.04
CA PRO A 326 8.32 8.85 -14.28
C PRO A 326 7.89 10.29 -14.58
N SER A 327 7.96 10.65 -15.85
CA SER A 327 7.50 11.93 -16.37
C SER A 327 6.10 11.83 -16.99
N TRP A 328 5.45 12.96 -17.25
CA TRP A 328 4.20 12.98 -18.01
C TRP A 328 4.37 12.42 -19.44
N GLU A 329 5.54 12.56 -20.02
CA GLU A 329 5.86 12.00 -21.33
C GLU A 329 5.84 10.47 -21.28
N THR A 330 6.52 9.87 -20.30
CA THR A 330 6.54 8.43 -20.10
C THR A 330 5.15 7.87 -19.82
N VAL A 331 4.36 8.54 -18.96
CA VAL A 331 2.96 8.16 -18.69
C VAL A 331 2.11 8.20 -19.96
N ALA A 332 2.29 9.23 -20.82
CA ALA A 332 1.57 9.33 -22.06
C ALA A 332 1.99 8.24 -23.06
N ASP A 333 3.25 7.84 -23.09
CA ASP A 333 3.71 6.73 -23.94
C ASP A 333 3.04 5.41 -23.56
N TYR A 334 2.88 5.14 -22.27
CA TYR A 334 2.08 3.99 -21.80
C TYR A 334 0.60 4.11 -22.14
N ARG A 335 0.02 5.31 -22.04
CA ARG A 335 -1.40 5.57 -22.38
C ARG A 335 -1.66 5.39 -23.86
N ASP A 336 -0.72 5.86 -24.70
CA ASP A 336 -0.80 5.76 -26.17
C ASP A 336 -0.47 4.34 -26.67
N GLY A 337 -0.11 3.41 -25.79
CA GLY A 337 0.29 2.06 -26.15
C GLY A 337 1.68 1.97 -26.79
N LEU A 338 2.50 2.99 -26.64
CA LEU A 338 3.87 3.03 -27.17
C LEU A 338 4.87 2.31 -26.28
N LEU A 339 4.55 2.19 -25.00
CA LEU A 339 5.26 1.39 -24.02
C LEU A 339 4.30 0.37 -23.41
N GLY A 340 4.80 -0.82 -23.13
CA GLY A 340 4.07 -1.90 -22.44
C GLY A 340 4.97 -2.57 -21.43
N THR A 341 4.36 -3.32 -20.51
CA THR A 341 5.08 -4.05 -19.45
C THR A 341 6.07 -5.10 -19.98
N GLU A 342 5.89 -5.52 -21.24
CA GLU A 342 6.73 -6.51 -21.92
C GLU A 342 7.67 -5.87 -22.96
N SER A 343 7.60 -4.54 -23.15
CA SER A 343 8.27 -3.85 -24.24
C SER A 343 9.79 -3.73 -24.10
N VAL A 344 10.32 -4.04 -22.94
CA VAL A 344 11.73 -3.81 -22.60
C VAL A 344 12.72 -4.57 -23.49
N PHE A 345 12.26 -5.57 -24.27
CA PHE A 345 13.15 -6.50 -24.97
C PHE A 345 12.92 -6.63 -26.49
N ASP A 346 11.95 -5.92 -27.06
CA ASP A 346 11.58 -6.15 -28.45
C ASP A 346 11.85 -4.92 -29.32
N ASN A 347 12.98 -4.94 -30.02
CA ASN A 347 13.45 -3.85 -30.84
C ASN A 347 12.86 -3.89 -32.26
N ASP A 348 12.06 -2.90 -32.65
CA ASP A 348 11.62 -2.70 -34.01
C ASP A 348 12.30 -1.47 -34.65
N PRO A 349 13.30 -1.67 -35.51
CA PRO A 349 14.01 -0.55 -36.14
C PRO A 349 13.18 0.20 -37.16
N SER A 350 11.95 -0.25 -37.49
CA SER A 350 11.09 0.41 -38.49
C SER A 350 10.37 1.64 -37.96
N TYR A 351 10.39 1.87 -36.64
CA TYR A 351 9.77 3.04 -36.02
C TYR A 351 10.80 3.94 -35.37
N VAL A 352 10.57 5.23 -35.41
CA VAL A 352 11.44 6.27 -34.85
C VAL A 352 10.63 7.20 -33.98
N TYR A 353 11.12 7.47 -32.77
CA TYR A 353 10.57 8.49 -31.90
C TYR A 353 10.82 9.89 -32.46
N ARG A 354 9.77 10.71 -32.55
CA ARG A 354 9.86 12.08 -33.10
C ARG A 354 10.59 13.06 -32.18
N GLY A 355 10.85 12.69 -30.96
CA GLY A 355 11.73 13.39 -30.02
C GLY A 355 13.16 12.89 -30.09
N VAL A 356 13.80 12.73 -28.94
CA VAL A 356 15.23 12.47 -28.84
C VAL A 356 15.58 10.99 -28.62
N LEU A 357 14.62 10.15 -28.23
CA LEU A 357 14.89 8.79 -27.74
C LEU A 357 14.38 7.69 -28.69
N GLU A 358 15.17 7.40 -29.72
CA GLU A 358 14.89 6.30 -30.67
C GLU A 358 14.76 4.92 -29.97
N ASN A 359 15.43 4.75 -28.82
CA ASN A 359 15.41 3.50 -28.08
C ASN A 359 14.03 3.13 -27.52
N VAL A 360 13.18 4.11 -27.21
CA VAL A 360 11.83 3.90 -26.68
C VAL A 360 10.93 3.24 -27.73
N ALA A 361 10.97 3.71 -28.99
CA ALA A 361 10.19 3.12 -30.07
C ALA A 361 10.55 1.66 -30.35
N ARG A 362 11.81 1.29 -30.12
CA ARG A 362 12.29 -0.08 -30.34
C ARG A 362 11.77 -1.07 -29.31
N GLY A 363 11.47 -0.59 -28.10
CA GLY A 363 10.97 -1.42 -27.00
C GLY A 363 9.45 -1.59 -26.97
N HIS A 364 8.70 -1.18 -28.00
CA HIS A 364 7.25 -1.15 -27.96
C HIS A 364 6.60 -2.54 -28.14
N ALA A 365 5.69 -2.93 -27.22
CA ALA A 365 5.00 -4.22 -27.25
C ALA A 365 3.93 -4.31 -28.33
N ASP A 366 3.08 -3.26 -28.47
CA ASP A 366 2.05 -3.17 -29.52
C ASP A 366 2.49 -2.23 -30.63
N ARG A 367 3.15 -2.79 -31.61
CA ARG A 367 3.70 -2.05 -32.74
C ARG A 367 2.65 -1.46 -33.68
N SER A 368 1.42 -1.94 -33.62
CA SER A 368 0.33 -1.42 -34.44
C SER A 368 -0.04 0.02 -34.08
N ALA A 369 0.20 0.42 -32.83
CA ALA A 369 -0.07 1.76 -32.33
C ALA A 369 1.00 2.79 -32.74
N LEU A 370 2.23 2.38 -33.04
CA LEU A 370 3.37 3.29 -33.26
C LEU A 370 3.13 4.25 -34.42
N GLY A 371 2.52 3.80 -35.51
CA GLY A 371 2.26 4.63 -36.70
C GLY A 371 1.17 5.69 -36.49
N THR A 372 0.35 5.57 -35.45
CA THR A 372 -0.77 6.47 -35.14
C THR A 372 -0.43 7.52 -34.11
N SER A 373 0.63 7.31 -33.32
CA SER A 373 1.04 8.25 -32.31
C SER A 373 1.62 9.54 -32.87
N PRO A 374 1.30 10.71 -32.31
CA PRO A 374 1.94 11.96 -32.68
C PRO A 374 3.44 11.99 -32.36
N ARG A 375 3.93 11.11 -31.49
CA ARG A 375 5.32 11.05 -31.03
C ARG A 375 6.20 10.15 -31.89
N TYR A 376 5.62 9.11 -32.49
CA TYR A 376 6.34 8.13 -33.29
C TYR A 376 5.89 8.17 -34.74
N HIS A 377 6.78 7.80 -35.63
CA HIS A 377 6.49 7.65 -37.04
C HIS A 377 7.25 6.46 -37.63
N ARG A 378 6.68 5.85 -38.64
CA ARG A 378 7.34 4.78 -39.36
C ARG A 378 8.49 5.34 -40.17
N ARG A 379 9.63 4.66 -40.21
CA ARG A 379 10.71 4.97 -41.13
C ARG A 379 10.23 4.72 -42.55
N GLU A 380 10.45 5.67 -43.44
CA GLU A 380 10.22 5.54 -44.85
C GLU A 380 11.26 4.63 -45.51
#